data_7de4e0a5754ad6f1f91cbfc5b2e6b818
#
_entry.id   7de4e0a5754ad6f1f91cbfc5b2e6b818
#
_cell.length_a   1.000
_cell.length_b   1.000
_cell.length_c   1.000
_cell.angle_alpha   90.00
_cell.angle_beta   90.00
_cell.angle_gamma   90.00
#
_symmetry.space_group_name_H-M   'P 1'
#
loop_
_entity.id
_entity.type
_entity.pdbx_description
1 polymer ?
#
loop_
_entity_poly.entity_id
_entity_poly.type
_entity_poly.pdbx_seq_one_letter_code
_entity_poly.pdbx_strand_id
1 'polypeptide(L)'
;NFMARMKLFYLGPEGTFTHQAAMTAADQFATLGDFDLIALPDVPAIMQAVQSRQGWGVIAWENNVEGYVVPNLDALIDAPNAAGFARISVDVAFNAFTVRGHSIYDCTGNPVSAHPHGLAQCTRFIAEHHLQPEPASSNAAACRDLKPGRVALGPSICGELYDLDTLAEHVQDFDGAHTEFLVIAPRDVVQELNARAHSNDAGDFETIITFIPLVTGPGVLADLLDVLRDAGLNMTSFISRPIKGHDGTYSFIATLDAAPWEPRFRTALEEIAGHGDWAKTLAVYPRRERPNP
;
A
#
# COMPACT_ATOMS: atom_id res chain seq x y z
N ASN A 1 3.19 -21.64 -25.67
CA ASN A 1 2.43 -20.44 -25.28
C ASN A 1 3.34 -19.57 -24.41
N PHE A 2 3.98 -18.60 -25.07
CA PHE A 2 4.64 -17.52 -24.34
C PHE A 2 3.53 -16.70 -23.70
N MET A 3 3.28 -16.88 -22.38
CA MET A 3 2.52 -15.89 -21.65
C MET A 3 3.32 -14.59 -21.71
N ALA A 4 2.69 -13.51 -22.18
CA ALA A 4 3.32 -12.21 -22.18
C ALA A 4 3.68 -11.84 -20.75
N ARG A 5 4.93 -11.46 -20.51
CA ARG A 5 5.35 -10.95 -19.19
C ARG A 5 4.65 -9.60 -18.96
N MET A 6 4.07 -9.47 -17.79
CA MET A 6 3.40 -8.24 -17.36
C MET A 6 4.38 -7.39 -16.53
N LYS A 7 4.23 -6.07 -16.63
CA LYS A 7 5.02 -5.15 -15.82
C LYS A 7 4.22 -4.75 -14.58
N LEU A 8 4.89 -4.77 -13.43
CA LEU A 8 4.34 -4.28 -12.18
C LEU A 8 5.29 -3.20 -11.63
N PHE A 9 4.80 -1.98 -11.61
CA PHE A 9 5.56 -0.80 -11.21
C PHE A 9 5.40 -0.52 -9.73
N TYR A 10 6.49 -0.18 -9.07
CA TYR A 10 6.49 0.17 -7.65
C TYR A 10 7.43 1.35 -7.39
N LEU A 11 7.23 2.04 -6.27
CA LEU A 11 8.11 3.13 -5.87
C LEU A 11 9.46 2.56 -5.45
N GLY A 12 10.51 2.93 -6.19
CA GLY A 12 11.87 2.54 -5.86
C GLY A 12 12.45 3.28 -4.65
N PRO A 13 13.66 2.93 -4.27
CA PRO A 13 14.54 1.94 -4.87
C PRO A 13 14.15 0.49 -4.57
N GLU A 14 14.87 -0.47 -5.16
CA GLU A 14 14.78 -1.88 -4.78
C GLU A 14 15.10 -2.08 -3.29
N GLY A 15 14.60 -3.17 -2.71
CA GLY A 15 14.88 -3.55 -1.31
C GLY A 15 14.06 -2.79 -0.26
N THR A 16 13.03 -2.04 -0.68
CA THR A 16 12.10 -1.33 0.20
C THR A 16 10.89 -2.18 0.58
N PHE A 17 10.10 -1.72 1.55
CA PHE A 17 8.80 -2.36 1.87
C PHE A 17 7.84 -2.32 0.69
N THR A 18 7.90 -1.28 -0.15
CA THR A 18 7.12 -1.22 -1.39
C THR A 18 7.54 -2.28 -2.40
N HIS A 19 8.83 -2.55 -2.52
CA HIS A 19 9.33 -3.67 -3.31
C HIS A 19 8.80 -5.01 -2.79
N GLN A 20 8.80 -5.20 -1.48
CA GLN A 20 8.22 -6.40 -0.85
C GLN A 20 6.73 -6.53 -1.16
N ALA A 21 5.97 -5.43 -1.13
CA ALA A 21 4.57 -5.42 -1.54
C ALA A 21 4.38 -5.82 -3.01
N ALA A 22 5.24 -5.34 -3.90
CA ALA A 22 5.22 -5.71 -5.32
C ALA A 22 5.51 -7.20 -5.52
N MET A 23 6.46 -7.77 -4.78
CA MET A 23 6.76 -9.21 -4.81
C MET A 23 5.56 -10.03 -4.33
N THR A 24 4.92 -9.61 -3.24
CA THR A 24 3.72 -10.26 -2.71
C THR A 24 2.57 -10.21 -3.72
N ALA A 25 2.37 -9.08 -4.40
CA ALA A 25 1.38 -8.95 -5.46
C ALA A 25 1.67 -9.88 -6.64
N ALA A 26 2.91 -9.93 -7.09
CA ALA A 26 3.32 -10.82 -8.18
C ALA A 26 3.05 -12.31 -7.84
N ASP A 27 3.33 -12.72 -6.63
CA ASP A 27 3.05 -14.09 -6.17
C ASP A 27 1.54 -14.35 -6.07
N GLN A 28 0.77 -13.41 -5.54
CA GLN A 28 -0.68 -13.54 -5.43
C GLN A 28 -1.37 -13.68 -6.79
N PHE A 29 -0.86 -13.00 -7.80
CA PHE A 29 -1.43 -12.99 -9.15
C PHE A 29 -0.62 -13.83 -10.14
N ALA A 30 0.20 -14.77 -9.66
CA ALA A 30 1.03 -15.64 -10.50
C ALA A 30 0.24 -16.47 -11.50
N THR A 31 -1.03 -16.76 -11.21
CA THR A 31 -1.93 -17.48 -12.15
C THR A 31 -2.31 -16.65 -13.38
N LEU A 32 -2.17 -15.33 -13.32
CA LEU A 32 -2.43 -14.42 -14.43
C LEU A 32 -1.24 -14.26 -15.38
N GLY A 33 -0.04 -14.62 -14.94
CA GLY A 33 1.20 -14.54 -15.69
C GLY A 33 2.41 -14.25 -14.83
N ASP A 34 3.56 -14.14 -15.44
CA ASP A 34 4.78 -13.71 -14.81
C ASP A 34 4.88 -12.18 -14.83
N PHE A 35 5.41 -11.60 -13.74
CA PHE A 35 5.59 -10.17 -13.62
C PHE A 35 7.05 -9.78 -13.62
N ASP A 36 7.38 -8.74 -14.39
CA ASP A 36 8.61 -7.98 -14.23
C ASP A 36 8.36 -6.83 -13.26
N LEU A 37 9.08 -6.81 -12.15
CA LEU A 37 8.98 -5.75 -11.15
C LEU A 37 9.89 -4.59 -11.52
N ILE A 38 9.34 -3.41 -11.69
CA ILE A 38 10.06 -2.24 -12.19
C ILE A 38 9.92 -1.09 -11.20
N ALA A 39 11.06 -0.66 -10.65
CA ALA A 39 11.12 0.50 -9.78
C ALA A 39 10.97 1.80 -10.59
N LEU A 40 10.11 2.71 -10.13
CA LEU A 40 9.95 4.04 -10.68
C LEU A 40 10.28 5.09 -9.61
N PRO A 41 10.66 6.32 -10.02
CA PRO A 41 11.16 7.32 -9.08
C PRO A 41 10.07 7.96 -8.20
N ASP A 42 8.80 7.96 -8.65
CA ASP A 42 7.70 8.58 -7.92
C ASP A 42 6.34 7.98 -8.29
N VAL A 43 5.32 8.28 -7.50
CA VAL A 43 3.96 7.81 -7.72
C VAL A 43 3.31 8.41 -8.98
N PRO A 44 3.52 9.69 -9.34
CA PRO A 44 3.06 10.20 -10.62
C PRO A 44 3.55 9.39 -11.83
N ALA A 45 4.79 8.94 -11.83
CA ALA A 45 5.33 8.07 -12.89
C ALA A 45 4.62 6.71 -12.92
N ILE A 46 4.30 6.13 -11.77
CA ILE A 46 3.51 4.90 -11.67
C ILE A 46 2.11 5.11 -12.25
N MET A 47 1.44 6.18 -11.87
CA MET A 47 0.10 6.50 -12.37
C MET A 47 0.09 6.69 -13.89
N GLN A 48 1.08 7.37 -14.44
CA GLN A 48 1.22 7.57 -15.88
C GLN A 48 1.42 6.23 -16.60
N ALA A 49 2.28 5.36 -16.08
CA ALA A 49 2.53 4.04 -16.66
C ALA A 49 1.27 3.16 -16.66
N VAL A 50 0.51 3.17 -15.57
CA VAL A 50 -0.76 2.43 -15.44
C VAL A 50 -1.81 2.96 -16.42
N GLN A 51 -2.01 4.27 -16.46
CA GLN A 51 -3.03 4.90 -17.31
C GLN A 51 -2.71 4.79 -18.80
N SER A 52 -1.44 4.74 -19.17
CA SER A 52 -0.99 4.48 -20.53
C SER A 52 -0.87 2.99 -20.89
N ARG A 53 -1.38 2.11 -20.02
CA ARG A 53 -1.46 0.66 -20.23
C ARG A 53 -0.12 -0.05 -20.41
N GLN A 54 0.93 0.48 -19.79
CA GLN A 54 2.24 -0.16 -19.78
C GLN A 54 2.32 -1.34 -18.82
N GLY A 55 1.46 -1.36 -17.80
CA GLY A 55 1.39 -2.41 -16.79
C GLY A 55 0.51 -2.00 -15.62
N TRP A 56 0.69 -2.69 -14.50
CA TRP A 56 0.00 -2.42 -13.26
C TRP A 56 0.93 -1.73 -12.27
N GLY A 57 0.38 -1.24 -11.17
CA GLY A 57 1.16 -0.54 -10.16
C GLY A 57 0.85 -1.00 -8.74
N VAL A 58 1.77 -0.74 -7.83
CA VAL A 58 1.58 -0.92 -6.38
C VAL A 58 1.90 0.41 -5.71
N ILE A 59 0.94 0.92 -4.93
CA ILE A 59 1.11 2.17 -4.19
C ILE A 59 0.78 1.97 -2.72
N ALA A 60 1.55 2.59 -1.84
CA ALA A 60 1.24 2.62 -0.42
C ALA A 60 -0.07 3.38 -0.18
N TRP A 61 -0.93 2.85 0.67
CA TRP A 61 -2.25 3.40 0.93
C TRP A 61 -2.40 3.90 2.37
N GLU A 62 -2.13 3.03 3.33
CA GLU A 62 -2.33 3.32 4.74
C GLU A 62 -1.29 2.59 5.60
N ASN A 63 -0.75 3.30 6.59
CA ASN A 63 0.04 2.70 7.66
C ASN A 63 -0.79 2.74 8.95
N ASN A 64 -0.85 1.64 9.69
CA ASN A 64 -1.69 1.56 10.89
C ASN A 64 -1.19 2.42 12.07
N VAL A 65 0.04 2.93 12.01
CA VAL A 65 0.61 3.83 13.02
C VAL A 65 0.52 5.30 12.57
N GLU A 66 0.87 5.58 11.31
CA GLU A 66 0.99 6.95 10.79
C GLU A 66 -0.24 7.43 10.01
N GLY A 67 -1.17 6.52 9.67
CA GLY A 67 -2.38 6.83 8.93
C GLY A 67 -2.23 6.73 7.41
N TYR A 68 -3.09 7.43 6.68
CA TYR A 68 -3.15 7.38 5.22
C TYR A 68 -1.96 8.07 4.56
N VAL A 69 -1.52 7.51 3.43
CA VAL A 69 -0.53 8.13 2.55
C VAL A 69 -1.24 9.13 1.65
N VAL A 70 -1.45 10.32 2.15
CA VAL A 70 -2.29 11.37 1.55
C VAL A 70 -1.94 11.69 0.09
N PRO A 71 -0.67 11.86 -0.31
CA PRO A 71 -0.35 12.11 -1.72
C PRO A 71 -0.83 11.00 -2.66
N ASN A 72 -0.86 9.75 -2.19
CA ASN A 72 -1.31 8.61 -2.99
C ASN A 72 -2.83 8.55 -3.10
N LEU A 73 -3.55 8.93 -2.03
CA LEU A 73 -5.00 9.11 -2.08
C LEU A 73 -5.36 10.15 -3.15
N ASP A 74 -4.74 11.32 -3.10
CA ASP A 74 -4.99 12.41 -4.03
C ASP A 74 -4.66 12.00 -5.48
N ALA A 75 -3.54 11.28 -5.68
CA ALA A 75 -3.14 10.80 -7.00
C ALA A 75 -4.18 9.84 -7.60
N LEU A 76 -4.74 8.93 -6.80
CA LEU A 76 -5.76 7.99 -7.27
C LEU A 76 -7.11 8.67 -7.52
N ILE A 77 -7.50 9.64 -6.70
CA ILE A 77 -8.70 10.46 -6.91
C ILE A 77 -8.61 11.20 -8.24
N ASP A 78 -7.46 11.78 -8.54
CA ASP A 78 -7.23 12.60 -9.74
C ASP A 78 -7.00 11.76 -11.02
N ALA A 79 -6.70 10.47 -10.88
CA ALA A 79 -6.42 9.60 -12.03
C ALA A 79 -7.72 9.18 -12.76
N PRO A 80 -7.94 9.58 -14.02
CA PRO A 80 -9.16 9.24 -14.73
C PRO A 80 -9.26 7.75 -15.12
N ASN A 81 -8.15 7.05 -15.28
CA ASN A 81 -8.14 5.66 -15.73
C ASN A 81 -7.23 4.76 -14.86
N ALA A 82 -7.35 4.85 -13.56
CA ALA A 82 -6.71 3.90 -12.65
C ALA A 82 -7.64 3.60 -11.47
N ALA A 83 -7.63 2.37 -11.01
CA ALA A 83 -8.35 1.93 -9.82
C ALA A 83 -7.60 0.76 -9.17
N GLY A 84 -7.87 0.52 -7.89
CA GLY A 84 -7.34 -0.61 -7.15
C GLY A 84 -8.20 -1.86 -7.31
N PHE A 85 -7.56 -3.03 -7.36
CA PHE A 85 -8.25 -4.32 -7.42
C PHE A 85 -7.74 -5.34 -6.40
N ALA A 86 -6.75 -4.96 -5.61
CA ALA A 86 -6.24 -5.77 -4.50
C ALA A 86 -5.66 -4.87 -3.41
N ARG A 87 -5.75 -5.34 -2.18
CA ARG A 87 -5.16 -4.69 -1.02
C ARG A 87 -4.20 -5.67 -0.35
N ILE A 88 -2.95 -5.26 -0.15
CA ILE A 88 -1.86 -6.09 0.35
C ILE A 88 -1.32 -5.46 1.62
N SER A 89 -1.16 -6.27 2.67
CA SER A 89 -0.53 -5.84 3.91
C SER A 89 0.92 -6.33 3.98
N VAL A 90 1.82 -5.44 4.35
CA VAL A 90 3.23 -5.74 4.59
C VAL A 90 3.60 -5.29 5.98
N ASP A 91 4.12 -6.20 6.79
CA ASP A 91 4.60 -5.88 8.12
C ASP A 91 5.83 -4.97 8.03
N VAL A 92 5.85 -3.90 8.82
CA VAL A 92 7.02 -3.05 8.98
C VAL A 92 7.93 -3.72 10.01
N ALA A 93 8.65 -4.72 9.54
CA ALA A 93 9.58 -5.51 10.33
C ALA A 93 10.99 -5.37 9.77
N PHE A 94 11.95 -5.22 10.66
CA PHE A 94 13.37 -5.11 10.30
C PHE A 94 14.10 -6.38 10.67
N ASN A 95 14.93 -6.86 9.75
CA ASN A 95 15.93 -7.85 10.02
C ASN A 95 17.31 -7.19 10.10
N ALA A 96 18.19 -7.76 10.89
CA ALA A 96 19.58 -7.36 10.94
C ALA A 96 20.41 -8.27 10.05
N PHE A 97 21.19 -7.68 9.16
CA PHE A 97 21.97 -8.38 8.15
C PHE A 97 23.46 -8.15 8.33
N THR A 98 24.23 -9.12 7.90
CA THR A 98 25.67 -9.02 7.74
C THR A 98 26.11 -9.63 6.41
N VAL A 99 27.31 -9.30 5.97
CA VAL A 99 27.94 -9.99 4.85
C VAL A 99 28.12 -11.46 5.23
N ARG A 100 27.96 -12.38 4.27
CA ARG A 100 28.05 -13.81 4.51
C ARG A 100 29.30 -14.21 5.30
N GLY A 101 29.11 -15.14 6.24
CA GLY A 101 30.17 -15.73 7.03
C GLY A 101 30.53 -15.00 8.32
N HIS A 102 29.75 -13.98 8.71
CA HIS A 102 29.93 -13.27 9.96
C HIS A 102 28.82 -13.59 10.96
N SER A 103 29.15 -13.53 12.26
CA SER A 103 28.19 -13.68 13.35
C SER A 103 27.91 -12.35 14.04
N ILE A 104 26.90 -12.33 14.91
CA ILE A 104 26.61 -11.15 15.71
C ILE A 104 27.77 -10.77 16.63
N TYR A 105 28.53 -11.75 17.07
CA TYR A 105 29.71 -11.53 17.93
C TYR A 105 30.84 -10.82 17.18
N ASP A 106 31.01 -11.10 15.89
CA ASP A 106 32.00 -10.42 15.04
C ASP A 106 31.64 -8.94 14.84
N CYS A 107 30.36 -8.59 14.97
CA CYS A 107 29.82 -7.28 14.68
C CYS A 107 29.63 -6.41 15.93
N THR A 108 29.74 -6.97 17.13
CA THR A 108 29.53 -6.23 18.39
C THR A 108 30.45 -5.01 18.47
N GLY A 109 29.86 -3.86 18.76
CA GLY A 109 30.56 -2.58 18.83
C GLY A 109 30.82 -1.90 17.49
N ASN A 110 30.50 -2.52 16.39
CA ASN A 110 30.70 -2.01 15.04
C ASN A 110 29.52 -1.16 14.55
N PRO A 111 29.66 -0.45 13.42
CA PRO A 111 28.58 0.33 12.87
C PRO A 111 27.37 -0.49 12.45
N VAL A 112 26.17 0.06 12.67
CA VAL A 112 24.89 -0.39 12.11
C VAL A 112 24.31 0.71 11.24
N SER A 113 23.98 0.37 10.00
CA SER A 113 23.48 1.32 9.00
C SER A 113 22.03 1.03 8.65
N ALA A 114 21.25 2.09 8.56
CA ALA A 114 19.88 2.11 8.06
C ALA A 114 19.47 3.56 7.80
N HIS A 115 18.31 3.74 7.18
CA HIS A 115 17.68 5.05 7.17
C HIS A 115 17.46 5.55 8.61
N PRO A 116 17.54 6.86 8.90
CA PRO A 116 17.31 7.38 10.26
C PRO A 116 16.02 6.88 10.92
N HIS A 117 14.93 6.74 10.17
CA HIS A 117 13.67 6.15 10.68
C HIS A 117 13.83 4.67 11.06
N GLY A 118 14.62 3.91 10.32
CA GLY A 118 14.92 2.52 10.64
C GLY A 118 15.76 2.40 11.90
N LEU A 119 16.79 3.23 12.05
CA LEU A 119 17.60 3.30 13.26
C LEU A 119 16.75 3.64 14.49
N ALA A 120 15.83 4.60 14.35
CA ALA A 120 14.93 5.02 15.43
C ALA A 120 13.91 3.93 15.85
N GLN A 121 13.66 2.95 15.00
CA GLN A 121 12.73 1.85 15.27
C GLN A 121 13.40 0.60 15.84
N CYS A 122 14.72 0.56 15.92
CA CYS A 122 15.50 -0.60 16.37
C CYS A 122 16.45 -0.27 17.52
N THR A 123 16.09 0.64 18.40
CA THR A 123 16.96 1.18 19.44
C THR A 123 17.39 0.12 20.44
N ARG A 124 16.50 -0.79 20.80
CA ARG A 124 16.80 -1.88 21.74
C ARG A 124 17.85 -2.84 21.21
N PHE A 125 17.68 -3.31 19.98
CA PHE A 125 18.66 -4.18 19.32
C PHE A 125 20.04 -3.51 19.20
N ILE A 126 20.07 -2.25 18.81
CA ILE A 126 21.30 -1.46 18.67
C ILE A 126 22.02 -1.37 20.03
N ALA A 127 21.28 -1.09 21.11
CA ALA A 127 21.83 -0.98 22.46
C ALA A 127 22.33 -2.34 22.99
N GLU A 128 21.57 -3.40 22.82
CA GLU A 128 21.91 -4.76 23.28
C GLU A 128 23.24 -5.27 22.69
N HIS A 129 23.51 -4.90 21.44
CA HIS A 129 24.73 -5.35 20.73
C HIS A 129 25.81 -4.25 20.66
N HIS A 130 25.63 -3.16 21.37
CA HIS A 130 26.59 -2.04 21.43
C HIS A 130 26.97 -1.49 20.06
N LEU A 131 26.02 -1.53 19.11
CA LEU A 131 26.26 -1.08 17.74
C LEU A 131 26.29 0.46 17.66
N GLN A 132 27.01 0.98 16.69
CA GLN A 132 27.17 2.42 16.47
C GLN A 132 26.27 2.87 15.28
N PRO A 133 25.19 3.63 15.51
CA PRO A 133 24.30 4.07 14.44
C PRO A 133 25.05 4.92 13.40
N GLU A 134 24.86 4.56 12.14
CA GLU A 134 25.41 5.27 10.99
C GLU A 134 24.30 5.44 9.94
N PRO A 135 23.75 6.67 9.77
CA PRO A 135 22.63 6.88 8.85
C PRO A 135 23.00 6.60 7.40
N ALA A 136 22.06 5.97 6.67
CA ALA A 136 22.11 5.75 5.23
C ALA A 136 20.95 6.48 4.54
N SER A 137 21.05 6.63 3.22
CA SER A 137 20.00 7.27 2.41
C SER A 137 18.69 6.47 2.38
N SER A 138 18.79 5.15 2.53
CA SER A 138 17.66 4.21 2.65
C SER A 138 18.09 2.95 3.36
N ASN A 139 17.13 2.17 3.88
CA ASN A 139 17.41 0.85 4.43
C ASN A 139 17.97 -0.09 3.36
N ALA A 140 17.42 -0.01 2.15
CA ALA A 140 17.91 -0.80 1.01
C ALA A 140 19.35 -0.45 0.65
N ALA A 141 19.72 0.83 0.62
CA ALA A 141 21.10 1.25 0.35
C ALA A 141 22.06 0.76 1.42
N ALA A 142 21.66 0.79 2.69
CA ALA A 142 22.45 0.26 3.79
C ALA A 142 22.75 -1.24 3.60
N CYS A 143 21.75 -2.01 3.19
CA CYS A 143 21.93 -3.45 2.91
C CYS A 143 22.77 -3.70 1.66
N ARG A 144 22.50 -2.98 0.58
CA ARG A 144 23.23 -3.13 -0.68
C ARG A 144 24.73 -2.86 -0.53
N ASP A 145 25.07 -1.80 0.20
CA ASP A 145 26.44 -1.30 0.35
C ASP A 145 27.15 -1.86 1.60
N LEU A 146 26.60 -2.88 2.22
CA LEU A 146 27.10 -3.47 3.47
C LEU A 146 28.53 -4.02 3.31
N LYS A 147 29.37 -3.68 4.27
CA LYS A 147 30.78 -4.12 4.37
C LYS A 147 30.95 -5.21 5.43
N PRO A 148 31.99 -6.09 5.30
CA PRO A 148 32.27 -7.08 6.32
C PRO A 148 32.43 -6.49 7.73
N GLY A 149 31.87 -7.17 8.73
CA GLY A 149 31.94 -6.77 10.14
C GLY A 149 30.93 -5.69 10.54
N ARG A 150 30.20 -5.13 9.61
CA ARG A 150 29.14 -4.15 9.85
C ARG A 150 27.75 -4.77 9.79
N VAL A 151 26.77 -4.13 10.37
CA VAL A 151 25.38 -4.55 10.37
C VAL A 151 24.54 -3.56 9.54
N ALA A 152 23.55 -4.06 8.81
CA ALA A 152 22.52 -3.26 8.18
C ALA A 152 21.15 -3.71 8.66
N LEU A 153 20.21 -2.77 8.77
CA LEU A 153 18.81 -3.06 9.09
C LEU A 153 17.94 -2.76 7.86
N GLY A 154 17.05 -3.68 7.56
CA GLY A 154 16.15 -3.52 6.42
C GLY A 154 15.06 -4.57 6.36
N PRO A 155 14.16 -4.48 5.36
CA PRO A 155 13.14 -5.50 5.12
C PRO A 155 13.75 -6.87 4.86
N SER A 156 12.98 -7.92 5.13
CA SER A 156 13.43 -9.30 4.97
C SER A 156 13.93 -9.64 3.55
N ILE A 157 13.37 -9.01 2.52
CA ILE A 157 13.80 -9.25 1.13
C ILE A 157 15.25 -8.86 0.86
N CYS A 158 15.85 -7.97 1.65
CA CYS A 158 17.23 -7.55 1.45
C CYS A 158 18.23 -8.70 1.65
N GLY A 159 17.91 -9.68 2.46
CA GLY A 159 18.75 -10.84 2.67
C GLY A 159 19.01 -11.63 1.38
N GLU A 160 17.94 -11.97 0.68
CA GLU A 160 18.01 -12.69 -0.61
C GLU A 160 18.49 -11.76 -1.73
N LEU A 161 17.95 -10.56 -1.81
CA LEU A 161 18.24 -9.61 -2.88
C LEU A 161 19.72 -9.23 -2.96
N TYR A 162 20.39 -9.08 -1.81
CA TYR A 162 21.80 -8.67 -1.72
C TYR A 162 22.73 -9.77 -1.22
N ASP A 163 22.23 -10.99 -1.15
CA ASP A 163 23.02 -12.17 -0.76
C ASP A 163 23.68 -12.00 0.62
N LEU A 164 22.88 -11.63 1.62
CA LEU A 164 23.32 -11.38 2.98
C LEU A 164 22.87 -12.49 3.93
N ASP A 165 23.63 -12.68 5.01
CA ASP A 165 23.19 -13.50 6.13
C ASP A 165 22.32 -12.70 7.08
N THR A 166 21.26 -13.32 7.58
CA THR A 166 20.38 -12.73 8.60
C THR A 166 20.94 -13.06 9.99
N LEU A 167 21.35 -12.00 10.71
CA LEU A 167 21.82 -12.14 12.10
C LEU A 167 20.67 -12.32 13.10
N ALA A 168 19.61 -11.57 12.89
CA ALA A 168 18.41 -11.61 13.71
C ALA A 168 17.21 -11.14 12.91
N GLU A 169 16.05 -11.71 13.20
CA GLU A 169 14.78 -11.32 12.60
C GLU A 169 13.97 -10.47 13.57
N HIS A 170 13.12 -9.58 13.03
CA HIS A 170 12.17 -8.78 13.81
C HIS A 170 12.84 -8.01 14.96
N VAL A 171 13.83 -7.20 14.61
CA VAL A 171 14.64 -6.45 15.59
C VAL A 171 14.06 -5.07 15.94
N GLN A 172 12.92 -4.71 15.40
CA GLN A 172 12.22 -3.47 15.69
C GLN A 172 11.70 -3.44 17.13
N ASP A 173 11.65 -2.23 17.72
CA ASP A 173 11.20 -2.01 19.11
C ASP A 173 9.69 -2.27 19.29
N PHE A 174 8.90 -2.00 18.25
CA PHE A 174 7.45 -2.13 18.28
C PHE A 174 6.97 -3.12 17.23
N ASP A 175 6.26 -4.16 17.66
CA ASP A 175 5.62 -5.12 16.77
C ASP A 175 4.20 -4.67 16.39
N GLY A 176 3.73 -5.09 15.23
CA GLY A 176 2.36 -4.83 14.78
C GLY A 176 2.21 -3.62 13.86
N ALA A 177 3.28 -2.87 13.57
CA ALA A 177 3.23 -1.87 12.51
C ALA A 177 3.15 -2.55 11.15
N HIS A 178 2.20 -2.14 10.32
CA HIS A 178 2.08 -2.63 8.95
C HIS A 178 1.64 -1.51 8.01
N THR A 179 2.02 -1.63 6.76
CA THR A 179 1.58 -0.76 5.67
C THR A 179 0.69 -1.55 4.73
N GLU A 180 -0.44 -0.98 4.37
CA GLU A 180 -1.31 -1.51 3.34
C GLU A 180 -1.05 -0.81 2.02
N PHE A 181 -1.06 -1.59 0.96
CA PHE A 181 -0.83 -1.17 -0.42
C PHE A 181 -2.03 -1.51 -1.27
N LEU A 182 -2.29 -0.70 -2.27
CA LEU A 182 -3.23 -1.04 -3.34
C LEU A 182 -2.47 -1.47 -4.57
N VAL A 183 -2.93 -2.54 -5.20
CA VAL A 183 -2.53 -2.91 -6.56
C VAL A 183 -3.52 -2.25 -7.51
N ILE A 184 -3.00 -1.47 -8.44
CA ILE A 184 -3.78 -0.64 -9.34
C ILE A 184 -3.58 -1.04 -10.81
N ALA A 185 -4.62 -0.87 -11.60
CA ALA A 185 -4.64 -1.16 -13.03
C ALA A 185 -5.59 -0.18 -13.73
N PRO A 186 -5.62 -0.15 -15.07
CA PRO A 186 -6.67 0.58 -15.79
C PRO A 186 -8.08 0.13 -15.37
N ARG A 187 -9.03 1.06 -15.33
CA ARG A 187 -10.37 0.81 -14.76
C ARG A 187 -11.12 -0.33 -15.43
N ASP A 188 -11.02 -0.48 -16.74
CA ASP A 188 -11.65 -1.60 -17.47
C ASP A 188 -11.04 -2.95 -17.08
N VAL A 189 -9.73 -3.00 -16.88
CA VAL A 189 -9.04 -4.21 -16.38
C VAL A 189 -9.51 -4.56 -14.97
N VAL A 190 -9.63 -3.57 -14.08
CA VAL A 190 -10.14 -3.77 -12.73
C VAL A 190 -11.56 -4.33 -12.73
N GLN A 191 -12.43 -3.82 -13.58
CA GLN A 191 -13.79 -4.32 -13.73
C GLN A 191 -13.81 -5.79 -14.16
N GLU A 192 -12.97 -6.16 -15.14
CA GLU A 192 -12.85 -7.54 -15.60
C GLU A 192 -12.32 -8.48 -14.52
N LEU A 193 -11.27 -8.09 -13.80
CA LEU A 193 -10.70 -8.88 -12.69
C LEU A 193 -11.71 -9.09 -11.56
N ASN A 194 -12.47 -8.05 -11.22
CA ASN A 194 -13.50 -8.15 -10.19
C ASN A 194 -14.68 -9.03 -10.63
N ALA A 195 -15.07 -8.96 -11.89
CA ALA A 195 -16.12 -9.84 -12.43
C ALA A 195 -15.70 -11.32 -12.35
N ARG A 196 -14.44 -11.63 -12.68
CA ARG A 196 -13.89 -12.98 -12.55
C ARG A 196 -13.85 -13.43 -11.07
N ALA A 197 -13.35 -12.58 -10.18
CA ALA A 197 -13.30 -12.88 -8.76
C ALA A 197 -14.69 -13.11 -8.18
N HIS A 198 -15.67 -12.31 -8.56
CA HIS A 198 -17.07 -12.47 -8.16
C HIS A 198 -17.66 -13.78 -8.68
N SER A 199 -17.42 -14.13 -9.93
CA SER A 199 -17.88 -15.39 -10.54
C SER A 199 -17.26 -16.63 -9.90
N ASN A 200 -16.03 -16.52 -9.39
CA ASN A 200 -15.31 -17.59 -8.72
C ASN A 200 -15.60 -17.65 -7.21
N ASP A 201 -16.61 -16.93 -6.73
CA ASP A 201 -17.02 -16.87 -5.33
C ASP A 201 -15.85 -16.53 -4.39
N ALA A 202 -15.18 -15.43 -4.68
CA ALA A 202 -14.05 -14.95 -3.88
C ALA A 202 -14.45 -14.44 -2.48
N GLY A 203 -15.73 -14.60 -2.08
CA GLY A 203 -16.29 -14.14 -0.81
C GLY A 203 -16.77 -12.70 -0.88
N ASP A 204 -16.69 -12.01 0.26
CA ASP A 204 -17.12 -10.63 0.38
C ASP A 204 -16.09 -9.68 -0.20
N PHE A 205 -16.57 -8.52 -0.66
CA PHE A 205 -15.73 -7.47 -1.24
C PHE A 205 -15.77 -6.23 -0.37
N GLU A 206 -14.73 -5.44 -0.48
CA GLU A 206 -14.60 -4.11 0.10
C GLU A 206 -14.41 -3.10 -1.02
N THR A 207 -15.00 -1.91 -0.88
CA THR A 207 -14.93 -0.83 -1.85
C THR A 207 -14.42 0.43 -1.20
N ILE A 208 -13.44 1.06 -1.81
CA ILE A 208 -12.99 2.42 -1.45
C ILE A 208 -13.61 3.36 -2.47
N ILE A 209 -14.35 4.35 -1.99
CA ILE A 209 -15.08 5.29 -2.83
C ILE A 209 -14.84 6.73 -2.35
N THR A 210 -14.76 7.66 -3.28
CA THR A 210 -14.74 9.09 -2.95
C THR A 210 -16.04 9.74 -3.35
N PHE A 211 -16.52 10.66 -2.49
CA PHE A 211 -17.68 11.49 -2.71
C PHE A 211 -17.29 12.95 -2.76
N ILE A 212 -17.80 13.67 -3.75
CA ILE A 212 -17.60 15.11 -3.87
C ILE A 212 -18.97 15.77 -3.88
N PRO A 213 -19.42 16.38 -2.74
CA PRO A 213 -20.68 17.10 -2.72
C PRO A 213 -20.56 18.36 -3.58
N LEU A 214 -21.54 18.59 -4.43
CA LEU A 214 -21.62 19.82 -5.26
C LEU A 214 -22.10 21.02 -4.45
N VAL A 215 -22.81 20.77 -3.36
CA VAL A 215 -23.32 21.81 -2.45
C VAL A 215 -22.57 21.71 -1.13
N THR A 216 -22.00 22.82 -0.67
CA THR A 216 -21.36 22.92 0.65
C THR A 216 -22.30 23.58 1.64
N GLY A 217 -22.27 23.15 2.89
CA GLY A 217 -23.06 23.74 3.95
C GLY A 217 -23.35 22.76 5.09
N PRO A 218 -24.02 23.27 6.15
CA PRO A 218 -24.41 22.42 7.28
C PRO A 218 -25.31 21.28 6.83
N GLY A 219 -25.04 20.06 7.32
CA GLY A 219 -25.86 18.88 7.06
C GLY A 219 -25.51 18.09 5.81
N VAL A 220 -24.66 18.58 4.90
CA VAL A 220 -24.28 17.85 3.67
C VAL A 220 -23.61 16.52 4.00
N LEU A 221 -22.65 16.52 4.93
CA LEU A 221 -21.97 15.29 5.38
C LEU A 221 -22.95 14.36 6.10
N ALA A 222 -23.81 14.90 6.97
CA ALA A 222 -24.80 14.10 7.69
C ALA A 222 -25.76 13.41 6.72
N ASP A 223 -26.22 14.11 5.69
CA ASP A 223 -27.10 13.55 4.66
C ASP A 223 -26.44 12.41 3.90
N LEU A 224 -25.16 12.55 3.54
CA LEU A 224 -24.37 11.49 2.91
C LEU A 224 -24.26 10.25 3.81
N LEU A 225 -23.93 10.45 5.07
CA LEU A 225 -23.80 9.36 6.04
C LEU A 225 -25.16 8.67 6.29
N ASP A 226 -26.25 9.42 6.30
CA ASP A 226 -27.61 8.88 6.43
C ASP A 226 -27.97 7.99 5.23
N VAL A 227 -27.63 8.39 4.01
CA VAL A 227 -27.84 7.56 2.81
C VAL A 227 -27.11 6.22 2.93
N LEU A 228 -25.86 6.24 3.35
CA LEU A 228 -25.06 5.03 3.53
C LEU A 228 -25.64 4.13 4.64
N ARG A 229 -26.02 4.70 5.76
CA ARG A 229 -26.64 3.99 6.88
C ARG A 229 -27.97 3.35 6.46
N ASP A 230 -28.85 4.12 5.81
CA ASP A 230 -30.19 3.64 5.41
C ASP A 230 -30.12 2.54 4.35
N ALA A 231 -29.06 2.53 3.55
CA ALA A 231 -28.77 1.45 2.60
C ALA A 231 -28.14 0.21 3.27
N GLY A 232 -27.85 0.25 4.57
CA GLY A 232 -27.20 -0.84 5.28
C GLY A 232 -25.74 -1.06 4.94
N LEU A 233 -25.06 0.00 4.48
CA LEU A 233 -23.63 -0.05 4.13
C LEU A 233 -22.77 0.25 5.35
N ASN A 234 -21.99 -0.74 5.77
CA ASN A 234 -21.05 -0.58 6.86
C ASN A 234 -19.79 0.13 6.38
N MET A 235 -19.44 1.21 7.06
CA MET A 235 -18.27 2.03 6.77
C MET A 235 -17.18 1.73 7.80
N THR A 236 -16.01 1.31 7.34
CA THR A 236 -14.87 0.94 8.20
C THR A 236 -13.81 2.04 8.29
N SER A 237 -13.85 2.99 7.38
CA SER A 237 -12.93 4.12 7.34
C SER A 237 -13.59 5.30 6.65
N PHE A 238 -13.28 6.50 7.14
CA PHE A 238 -13.77 7.75 6.57
C PHE A 238 -12.75 8.86 6.79
N ILE A 239 -12.40 9.55 5.72
CA ILE A 239 -11.55 10.74 5.80
C ILE A 239 -12.07 11.84 4.89
N SER A 240 -11.76 13.09 5.22
CA SER A 240 -12.03 14.25 4.37
C SER A 240 -10.72 14.84 3.83
N ARG A 241 -10.76 15.25 2.56
CA ARG A 241 -9.63 15.89 1.90
C ARG A 241 -10.09 17.17 1.24
N PRO A 242 -9.38 18.30 1.43
CA PRO A 242 -9.70 19.54 0.71
C PRO A 242 -9.44 19.35 -0.79
N ILE A 243 -10.29 19.94 -1.62
CA ILE A 243 -10.10 20.00 -3.07
C ILE A 243 -9.22 21.21 -3.38
N LYS A 244 -8.10 20.98 -4.07
CA LYS A 244 -7.16 22.04 -4.46
C LYS A 244 -7.85 23.11 -5.32
N GLY A 245 -7.67 24.36 -4.96
CA GLY A 245 -8.21 25.50 -5.71
C GLY A 245 -9.69 25.79 -5.46
N HIS A 246 -10.34 25.08 -4.56
CA HIS A 246 -11.75 25.25 -4.20
C HIS A 246 -11.88 25.36 -2.68
N ASP A 247 -11.70 26.56 -2.15
CA ASP A 247 -11.80 26.83 -0.72
C ASP A 247 -13.17 26.40 -0.17
N GLY A 248 -13.17 25.64 0.92
CA GLY A 248 -14.35 25.13 1.58
C GLY A 248 -15.02 23.92 0.91
N THR A 249 -14.44 23.38 -0.16
CA THR A 249 -14.93 22.16 -0.81
C THR A 249 -14.03 20.97 -0.44
N TYR A 250 -14.68 19.87 -0.07
CA TYR A 250 -14.00 18.65 0.38
C TYR A 250 -14.42 17.43 -0.45
N SER A 251 -13.52 16.53 -0.68
CA SER A 251 -13.83 15.14 -1.04
C SER A 251 -13.82 14.28 0.22
N PHE A 252 -14.76 13.35 0.29
CA PHE A 252 -14.84 12.37 1.36
C PHE A 252 -14.48 11.01 0.80
N ILE A 253 -13.57 10.29 1.49
CA ILE A 253 -13.14 8.97 1.07
C ILE A 253 -13.63 7.98 2.13
N ALA A 254 -14.45 7.02 1.70
CA ALA A 254 -15.02 5.99 2.56
C ALA A 254 -14.56 4.60 2.10
N THR A 255 -14.33 3.73 3.07
CA THR A 255 -14.14 2.29 2.83
C THR A 255 -15.41 1.58 3.30
N LEU A 256 -16.07 0.86 2.40
CA LEU A 256 -17.37 0.21 2.61
C LEU A 256 -17.23 -1.31 2.50
N ASP A 257 -17.85 -2.03 3.43
CA ASP A 257 -17.92 -3.51 3.42
C ASP A 257 -19.03 -3.98 2.46
N ALA A 258 -18.91 -3.62 1.20
CA ALA A 258 -19.86 -3.97 0.16
C ALA A 258 -19.22 -3.86 -1.22
N ALA A 259 -19.82 -4.52 -2.21
CA ALA A 259 -19.42 -4.43 -3.60
C ALA A 259 -20.38 -3.55 -4.41
N PRO A 260 -19.89 -2.83 -5.44
CA PRO A 260 -20.72 -1.92 -6.24
C PRO A 260 -21.87 -2.61 -6.99
N TRP A 261 -21.79 -3.92 -7.24
CA TRP A 261 -22.85 -4.69 -7.90
C TRP A 261 -23.98 -5.11 -6.96
N GLU A 262 -23.83 -4.94 -5.63
CA GLU A 262 -24.91 -5.23 -4.67
C GLU A 262 -26.05 -4.21 -4.84
N PRO A 263 -27.32 -4.65 -4.84
CA PRO A 263 -28.46 -3.74 -5.05
C PRO A 263 -28.52 -2.57 -4.07
N ARG A 264 -28.21 -2.82 -2.78
CA ARG A 264 -28.16 -1.76 -1.75
C ARG A 264 -27.12 -0.69 -2.06
N PHE A 265 -25.99 -1.07 -2.63
CA PHE A 265 -24.92 -0.15 -2.99
C PHE A 265 -25.32 0.70 -4.20
N ARG A 266 -25.91 0.07 -5.23
CA ARG A 266 -26.42 0.79 -6.40
C ARG A 266 -27.50 1.80 -6.01
N THR A 267 -28.44 1.41 -5.16
CA THR A 267 -29.50 2.31 -4.67
C THR A 267 -28.90 3.52 -3.95
N ALA A 268 -27.90 3.32 -3.10
CA ALA A 268 -27.20 4.41 -2.40
C ALA A 268 -26.51 5.36 -3.40
N LEU A 269 -25.83 4.84 -4.41
CA LEU A 269 -25.17 5.66 -5.42
C LEU A 269 -26.16 6.47 -6.26
N GLU A 270 -27.29 5.88 -6.62
CA GLU A 270 -28.37 6.57 -7.35
C GLU A 270 -28.95 7.72 -6.52
N GLU A 271 -29.16 7.52 -5.22
CA GLU A 271 -29.63 8.55 -4.32
C GLU A 271 -28.64 9.69 -4.16
N ILE A 272 -27.35 9.37 -4.01
CA ILE A 272 -26.26 10.35 -3.92
C ILE A 272 -26.18 11.17 -5.21
N ALA A 273 -26.26 10.54 -6.38
CA ALA A 273 -26.29 11.20 -7.67
C ALA A 273 -27.54 12.08 -7.83
N GLY A 274 -28.70 11.61 -7.33
CA GLY A 274 -29.95 12.36 -7.33
C GLY A 274 -29.91 13.64 -6.48
N HIS A 275 -29.06 13.68 -5.46
CA HIS A 275 -28.80 14.89 -4.66
C HIS A 275 -27.79 15.84 -5.33
N GLY A 276 -27.27 15.49 -6.51
CA GLY A 276 -26.30 16.29 -7.24
C GLY A 276 -24.85 16.05 -6.84
N ASP A 277 -24.59 15.09 -5.97
CA ASP A 277 -23.24 14.75 -5.53
C ASP A 277 -22.55 13.82 -6.52
N TRP A 278 -21.23 13.91 -6.58
CA TRP A 278 -20.42 13.09 -7.47
C TRP A 278 -19.73 11.98 -6.65
N ALA A 279 -19.69 10.79 -7.22
CA ALA A 279 -19.04 9.65 -6.60
C ALA A 279 -18.10 8.96 -7.60
N LYS A 280 -16.93 8.51 -7.10
CA LYS A 280 -15.94 7.77 -7.88
C LYS A 280 -15.42 6.60 -7.06
N THR A 281 -15.54 5.40 -7.61
CA THR A 281 -14.93 4.21 -7.03
C THR A 281 -13.42 4.25 -7.25
N LEU A 282 -12.66 4.15 -6.17
CA LEU A 282 -11.20 4.16 -6.20
C LEU A 282 -10.60 2.75 -6.22
N ALA A 283 -11.23 1.81 -5.52
CA ALA A 283 -10.78 0.43 -5.46
C ALA A 283 -11.94 -0.51 -5.13
N VAL A 284 -11.92 -1.70 -5.68
CA VAL A 284 -12.83 -2.81 -5.34
C VAL A 284 -11.98 -4.07 -5.30
N TYR A 285 -12.02 -4.80 -4.21
CA TYR A 285 -11.20 -5.99 -4.03
C TYR A 285 -11.86 -6.99 -3.09
N PRO A 286 -11.53 -8.29 -3.21
CA PRO A 286 -11.97 -9.28 -2.24
C PRO A 286 -11.48 -8.91 -0.84
N ARG A 287 -12.39 -8.96 0.12
CA ARG A 287 -12.08 -8.65 1.51
C ARG A 287 -11.13 -9.69 2.09
N ARG A 288 -10.06 -9.23 2.71
CA ARG A 288 -9.17 -10.08 3.48
C ARG A 288 -9.61 -10.14 4.94
N GLU A 289 -9.35 -11.29 5.60
CA GLU A 289 -9.42 -11.33 7.03
C GLU A 289 -8.45 -10.30 7.61
N ARG A 290 -8.97 -9.42 8.44
CA ARG A 290 -8.13 -8.49 9.19
C ARG A 290 -7.47 -9.26 10.32
N PRO A 291 -6.18 -9.05 10.59
CA PRO A 291 -5.59 -9.58 11.80
C PRO A 291 -6.38 -9.06 13.01
N ASN A 292 -6.66 -9.93 13.95
CA ASN A 292 -7.30 -9.53 15.21
C ASN A 292 -6.47 -8.40 15.84
N PRO A 293 -7.14 -7.38 16.36
CA PRO A 293 -6.45 -6.29 17.02
C PRO A 293 -5.64 -6.76 18.23
#